data_43801beff1e4f9146b8764df9a6c16d3
#
_entry.id   43801beff1e4f9146b8764df9a6c16d3
#
_cell.length_a   1.000
_cell.length_b   1.000
_cell.length_c   1.000
_cell.angle_alpha   90.00
_cell.angle_beta   90.00
_cell.angle_gamma   90.00
#
_symmetry.space_group_name_H-M   'P 1'
#
loop_
_entity.id
_entity.type
_entity.pdbx_description
1 polymer ?
#
loop_
_entity_poly.entity_id
_entity_poly.type
_entity_poly.pdbx_seq_one_letter_code
_entity_poly.pdbx_strand_id
1 'polypeptide(L)'
;GDYVTITDMVDMVNQDPVLTEAGKILGEQGGTTIDQVRRDVLVAGTNVIYANGSARASVNTVIDAGDLKTAIRTLERQNAKTIKEMLKPSTGVGSVAIRPAYIGLVHPDTVAVLESITGYTSIENYSSQMDSMPDEVGAYRNIRFVKSTNAKVFTDGGASGGSNVISTTGTNADVYAT
;
A
#
# COMPACT_ATOMS: atom_id res chain seq x y z
N GLY A 1 -9.57 -16.21 14.23
CA GLY A 1 -9.79 -15.28 15.34
C GLY A 1 -8.87 -15.63 16.49
N ASP A 2 -8.31 -14.60 17.12
CA ASP A 2 -7.48 -14.77 18.31
C ASP A 2 -8.28 -14.51 19.58
N TYR A 3 -7.85 -15.11 20.65
CA TYR A 3 -8.42 -14.90 21.97
C TYR A 3 -7.31 -14.82 23.01
N VAL A 4 -7.51 -14.02 24.03
CA VAL A 4 -6.61 -13.90 25.18
C VAL A 4 -7.32 -14.44 26.40
N THR A 5 -6.73 -15.43 27.05
CA THR A 5 -7.22 -15.94 28.33
C THR A 5 -6.46 -15.27 29.47
N ILE A 6 -7.18 -14.63 30.36
CA ILE A 6 -6.63 -14.02 31.55
C ILE A 6 -7.29 -14.71 32.76
N THR A 7 -6.44 -15.14 33.72
CA THR A 7 -6.95 -15.73 34.96
C THR A 7 -7.41 -14.63 35.92
N ASP A 8 -8.43 -14.89 36.70
CA ASP A 8 -8.99 -13.99 37.71
C ASP A 8 -7.92 -13.53 38.74
N MET A 9 -6.96 -14.38 39.02
CA MET A 9 -5.81 -14.04 39.89
C MET A 9 -4.90 -12.94 39.27
N VAL A 10 -4.72 -12.92 37.98
CA VAL A 10 -3.87 -11.90 37.32
C VAL A 10 -4.55 -10.55 37.35
N ASP A 11 -5.86 -10.51 37.14
CA ASP A 11 -6.64 -9.28 37.18
C ASP A 11 -6.69 -8.68 38.60
N MET A 12 -6.66 -9.53 39.63
CA MET A 12 -6.72 -9.14 41.05
C MET A 12 -5.38 -8.70 41.62
N VAL A 13 -4.25 -9.17 41.10
CA VAL A 13 -2.89 -8.89 41.61
C VAL A 13 -2.16 -7.81 40.82
N ASN A 14 -2.55 -7.60 39.55
CA ASN A 14 -1.87 -6.67 38.67
C ASN A 14 -2.49 -5.26 38.77
N GLN A 15 -1.66 -4.25 39.05
CA GLN A 15 -2.08 -2.85 39.07
C GLN A 15 -2.32 -2.26 37.67
N ASP A 16 -1.82 -2.93 36.63
CA ASP A 16 -1.95 -2.47 35.24
C ASP A 16 -3.27 -2.95 34.62
N PRO A 17 -3.92 -2.15 33.79
CA PRO A 17 -5.20 -2.50 33.15
C PRO A 17 -5.02 -3.51 32.00
N VAL A 18 -4.64 -4.73 32.33
CA VAL A 18 -4.31 -5.81 31.36
C VAL A 18 -5.45 -6.08 30.40
N LEU A 19 -6.70 -6.06 30.86
CA LEU A 19 -7.88 -6.24 30.01
C LEU A 19 -8.04 -5.12 28.98
N THR A 20 -7.74 -3.89 29.37
CA THR A 20 -7.81 -2.73 28.45
C THR A 20 -6.74 -2.81 27.37
N GLU A 21 -5.51 -3.17 27.75
CA GLU A 21 -4.42 -3.32 26.78
C GLU A 21 -4.65 -4.53 25.86
N ALA A 22 -5.14 -5.64 26.37
CA ALA A 22 -5.54 -6.79 25.57
C ALA A 22 -6.65 -6.42 24.56
N GLY A 23 -7.64 -5.61 24.98
CA GLY A 23 -8.69 -5.11 24.11
C GLY A 23 -8.16 -4.23 22.96
N LYS A 24 -7.17 -3.37 23.23
CA LYS A 24 -6.52 -2.58 22.17
C LYS A 24 -5.80 -3.44 21.15
N ILE A 25 -4.97 -4.39 21.62
CA ILE A 25 -4.23 -5.30 20.74
C ILE A 25 -5.16 -6.12 19.86
N LEU A 26 -6.23 -6.68 20.44
CA LEU A 26 -7.23 -7.42 19.67
C LEU A 26 -7.97 -6.53 18.66
N GLY A 27 -8.22 -5.27 19.01
CA GLY A 27 -8.81 -4.28 18.10
C GLY A 27 -7.92 -3.96 16.91
N GLU A 28 -6.63 -3.74 17.15
CA GLU A 28 -5.63 -3.51 16.09
C GLU A 28 -5.47 -4.74 15.18
N GLN A 29 -5.42 -5.93 15.76
CA GLN A 29 -5.35 -7.18 15.02
C GLN A 29 -6.62 -7.41 14.16
N GLY A 30 -7.80 -7.12 14.71
CA GLY A 30 -9.06 -7.15 13.97
C GLY A 30 -9.04 -6.19 12.78
N GLY A 31 -8.57 -4.96 12.98
CA GLY A 31 -8.38 -3.97 11.92
C GLY A 31 -7.45 -4.46 10.82
N THR A 32 -6.30 -4.97 11.19
CA THR A 32 -5.31 -5.55 10.24
C THR A 32 -5.88 -6.71 9.44
N THR A 33 -6.62 -7.60 10.10
CA THR A 33 -7.26 -8.75 9.43
C THR A 33 -8.29 -8.29 8.38
N ILE A 34 -9.13 -7.32 8.72
CA ILE A 34 -10.11 -6.76 7.78
C ILE A 34 -9.42 -6.09 6.59
N ASP A 35 -8.35 -5.35 6.83
CA ASP A 35 -7.55 -4.71 5.79
C ASP A 35 -6.94 -5.75 4.83
N GLN A 36 -6.37 -6.82 5.36
CA GLN A 36 -5.82 -7.92 4.57
C GLN A 36 -6.89 -8.61 3.70
N VAL A 37 -8.08 -8.86 4.23
CA VAL A 37 -9.20 -9.45 3.47
C VAL A 37 -9.61 -8.53 2.32
N ARG A 38 -9.77 -7.23 2.58
CA ARG A 38 -10.10 -6.23 1.54
C ARG A 38 -9.01 -6.16 0.47
N ARG A 39 -7.75 -6.12 0.87
CA ARG A 39 -6.60 -6.16 -0.03
C ARG A 39 -6.64 -7.39 -0.94
N ASP A 40 -6.85 -8.58 -0.37
CA ASP A 40 -6.85 -9.82 -1.13
C ASP A 40 -8.00 -9.88 -2.16
N VAL A 41 -9.15 -9.30 -1.83
CA VAL A 41 -10.27 -9.14 -2.78
C VAL A 41 -9.88 -8.19 -3.93
N LEU A 42 -9.23 -7.07 -3.64
CA LEU A 42 -8.79 -6.12 -4.68
C LEU A 42 -7.73 -6.74 -5.60
N VAL A 43 -6.76 -7.44 -5.04
CA VAL A 43 -5.67 -8.10 -5.79
C VAL A 43 -6.16 -9.29 -6.62
N ALA A 44 -7.28 -9.91 -6.26
CA ALA A 44 -7.92 -10.96 -7.06
C ALA A 44 -8.66 -10.44 -8.30
N GLY A 45 -8.72 -9.12 -8.51
CA GLY A 45 -9.32 -8.51 -9.68
C GLY A 45 -8.67 -8.94 -10.99
N THR A 46 -9.42 -8.86 -12.09
CA THR A 46 -8.96 -9.26 -13.43
C THR A 46 -8.32 -8.13 -14.23
N ASN A 47 -8.44 -6.88 -13.77
CA ASN A 47 -7.87 -5.72 -14.46
C ASN A 47 -6.44 -5.48 -13.95
N VAL A 48 -5.52 -6.30 -14.42
CA VAL A 48 -4.12 -6.32 -13.96
C VAL A 48 -3.19 -5.88 -15.09
N ILE A 49 -2.24 -5.00 -14.77
CA ILE A 49 -1.14 -4.62 -15.66
C ILE A 49 0.14 -5.20 -15.06
N TYR A 50 0.87 -5.96 -15.84
CA TYR A 50 2.15 -6.52 -15.43
C TYR A 50 3.31 -5.66 -15.94
N ALA A 51 4.37 -5.52 -15.16
CA ALA A 51 5.56 -4.77 -15.57
C ALA A 51 6.22 -5.37 -16.82
N ASN A 52 6.09 -6.68 -17.00
CA ASN A 52 6.40 -7.33 -18.28
C ASN A 52 5.60 -8.63 -18.42
N GLY A 53 5.54 -9.14 -19.65
CA GLY A 53 4.80 -10.37 -19.95
C GLY A 53 3.28 -10.23 -19.85
N SER A 54 2.59 -11.35 -19.89
CA SER A 54 1.12 -11.43 -19.87
C SER A 54 0.55 -12.11 -18.62
N ALA A 55 1.42 -12.57 -17.73
CA ALA A 55 1.05 -13.29 -16.52
C ALA A 55 2.03 -12.98 -15.40
N ARG A 56 1.58 -13.14 -14.15
CA ARG A 56 2.44 -12.93 -12.96
C ARG A 56 3.74 -13.75 -13.04
N ALA A 57 3.65 -15.01 -13.43
CA ALA A 57 4.79 -15.90 -13.53
C ALA A 57 5.85 -15.48 -14.57
N SER A 58 5.54 -14.51 -15.42
CA SER A 58 6.48 -13.98 -16.41
C SER A 58 7.19 -12.70 -15.93
N VAL A 59 6.78 -12.13 -14.82
CA VAL A 59 7.31 -10.85 -14.34
C VAL A 59 8.71 -11.04 -13.78
N ASN A 60 9.69 -10.37 -14.36
CA ASN A 60 11.07 -10.30 -13.88
C ASN A 60 11.71 -8.93 -14.10
N THR A 61 10.91 -7.89 -14.26
CA THR A 61 11.35 -6.50 -14.36
C THR A 61 10.66 -5.65 -13.32
N VAL A 62 11.29 -4.55 -12.95
CA VAL A 62 10.69 -3.54 -12.07
C VAL A 62 9.72 -2.67 -12.84
N ILE A 63 8.78 -2.06 -12.12
CA ILE A 63 7.81 -1.11 -12.68
C ILE A 63 8.53 0.08 -13.31
N ASP A 64 8.05 0.55 -14.45
CA ASP A 64 8.61 1.70 -15.16
C ASP A 64 7.59 2.83 -15.38
N ALA A 65 8.06 3.93 -15.97
CA ALA A 65 7.22 5.08 -16.31
C ALA A 65 6.15 4.73 -17.36
N GLY A 66 6.38 3.74 -18.21
CA GLY A 66 5.45 3.27 -19.24
C GLY A 66 4.25 2.56 -18.63
N ASP A 67 4.50 1.72 -17.64
CA ASP A 67 3.47 0.98 -16.89
C ASP A 67 2.54 1.94 -16.15
N LEU A 68 3.10 2.91 -15.45
CA LEU A 68 2.33 3.95 -14.74
C LEU A 68 1.50 4.79 -15.70
N LYS A 69 2.03 5.18 -16.85
CA LYS A 69 1.27 5.90 -17.88
C LYS A 69 0.13 5.06 -18.45
N THR A 70 0.37 3.77 -18.62
CA THR A 70 -0.66 2.83 -19.09
C THR A 70 -1.76 2.67 -18.08
N ALA A 71 -1.42 2.56 -16.79
CA ALA A 71 -2.38 2.50 -15.69
C ALA A 71 -3.26 3.77 -15.64
N ILE A 72 -2.65 4.96 -15.67
CA ILE A 72 -3.38 6.23 -15.69
C ILE A 72 -4.35 6.29 -16.88
N ARG A 73 -3.85 6.00 -18.07
CA ARG A 73 -4.68 6.01 -19.30
C ARG A 73 -5.84 5.04 -19.23
N THR A 74 -5.62 3.85 -18.64
CA THR A 74 -6.68 2.85 -18.49
C THR A 74 -7.76 3.34 -17.52
N LEU A 75 -7.38 3.91 -16.38
CA LEU A 75 -8.30 4.50 -15.41
C LEU A 75 -9.10 5.67 -16.01
N GLU A 76 -8.44 6.56 -16.75
CA GLU A 76 -9.10 7.70 -17.41
C GLU A 76 -10.09 7.22 -18.48
N ARG A 77 -9.74 6.22 -19.27
CA ARG A 77 -10.65 5.64 -20.28
C ARG A 77 -11.87 4.97 -19.66
N GLN A 78 -11.74 4.44 -18.44
CA GLN A 78 -12.85 3.86 -17.67
C GLN A 78 -13.64 4.90 -16.88
N ASN A 79 -13.33 6.20 -17.02
CA ASN A 79 -13.92 7.29 -16.25
C ASN A 79 -13.80 7.08 -14.73
N ALA A 80 -12.68 6.52 -14.27
CA ALA A 80 -12.42 6.35 -12.85
C ALA A 80 -12.37 7.71 -12.14
N LYS A 81 -13.06 7.82 -11.01
CA LYS A 81 -13.10 9.06 -10.24
C LYS A 81 -11.79 9.24 -9.47
N THR A 82 -11.21 10.42 -9.57
CA THR A 82 -10.08 10.83 -8.74
C THR A 82 -10.54 11.29 -7.37
N ILE A 83 -9.69 11.13 -6.37
CA ILE A 83 -9.88 11.70 -5.04
C ILE A 83 -9.53 13.19 -5.12
N LYS A 84 -10.43 14.04 -4.63
CA LYS A 84 -10.31 15.51 -4.67
C LYS A 84 -10.27 16.14 -3.29
N GLU A 85 -10.58 15.39 -2.26
CA GLU A 85 -10.69 15.87 -0.90
C GLU A 85 -10.07 14.85 0.07
N MET A 86 -9.44 15.36 1.10
CA MET A 86 -8.90 14.57 2.20
C MET A 86 -9.56 15.01 3.50
N LEU A 87 -9.98 14.04 4.31
CA LEU A 87 -10.46 14.30 5.67
C LEU A 87 -9.26 14.62 6.57
N LYS A 88 -9.28 15.79 7.21
CA LYS A 88 -8.32 16.10 8.28
C LYS A 88 -8.92 15.69 9.63
N PRO A 89 -8.20 14.88 10.42
CA PRO A 89 -8.62 14.61 11.79
C PRO A 89 -8.50 15.91 12.60
N SER A 90 -9.61 16.49 12.97
CA SER A 90 -9.71 17.63 13.88
C SER A 90 -10.93 17.45 14.78
N THR A 91 -11.08 18.27 15.80
CA THR A 91 -12.27 18.29 16.66
C THR A 91 -13.58 18.62 15.91
N GLY A 92 -13.48 19.07 14.67
CA GLY A 92 -14.58 19.20 13.73
C GLY A 92 -14.24 18.45 12.43
N VAL A 93 -15.24 17.89 11.76
CA VAL A 93 -15.05 17.22 10.46
C VAL A 93 -14.72 18.29 9.42
N GLY A 94 -13.46 18.38 9.05
CA GLY A 94 -12.97 19.26 7.99
C GLY A 94 -12.47 18.46 6.81
N SER A 95 -12.87 18.80 5.59
CA SER A 95 -12.25 18.32 4.37
C SER A 95 -11.33 19.41 3.80
N VAL A 96 -10.19 18.99 3.26
CA VAL A 96 -9.26 19.87 2.56
C VAL A 96 -9.20 19.43 1.10
N ALA A 97 -9.37 20.40 0.20
CA ALA A 97 -9.22 20.13 -1.23
C ALA A 97 -7.77 19.76 -1.54
N ILE A 98 -7.59 18.66 -2.23
CA ILE A 98 -6.29 18.20 -2.71
C ILE A 98 -6.30 18.20 -4.25
N ARG A 99 -5.11 18.22 -4.86
CA ARG A 99 -4.99 18.00 -6.30
C ARG A 99 -5.65 16.67 -6.67
N PRO A 100 -6.55 16.64 -7.68
CA PRO A 100 -7.19 15.40 -8.11
C PRO A 100 -6.14 14.32 -8.44
N ALA A 101 -6.21 13.19 -7.76
CA ALA A 101 -5.25 12.11 -7.95
C ALA A 101 -5.89 10.74 -7.72
N TYR A 102 -5.27 9.72 -8.30
CA TYR A 102 -5.48 8.33 -7.94
C TYR A 102 -4.54 7.97 -6.79
N ILE A 103 -4.90 6.99 -5.99
CA ILE A 103 -4.03 6.48 -4.91
C ILE A 103 -3.43 5.15 -5.37
N GLY A 104 -2.11 5.06 -5.32
CA GLY A 104 -1.35 3.82 -5.46
C GLY A 104 -0.86 3.37 -4.09
N LEU A 105 -1.16 2.13 -3.72
CA LEU A 105 -0.61 1.52 -2.51
C LEU A 105 0.64 0.75 -2.88
N VAL A 106 1.75 1.03 -2.19
CA VAL A 106 3.05 0.43 -2.51
C VAL A 106 3.69 -0.21 -1.29
N HIS A 107 4.38 -1.34 -1.52
CA HIS A 107 5.21 -1.95 -0.49
C HIS A 107 6.48 -1.12 -0.27
N PRO A 108 7.03 -1.04 0.95
CA PRO A 108 8.28 -0.32 1.23
C PRO A 108 9.43 -0.69 0.30
N ASP A 109 9.56 -1.96 -0.08
CA ASP A 109 10.62 -2.46 -0.95
C ASP A 109 10.60 -1.85 -2.35
N THR A 110 9.43 -1.43 -2.85
CA THR A 110 9.27 -0.87 -4.19
C THR A 110 9.48 0.64 -4.23
N VAL A 111 9.60 1.30 -3.10
CA VAL A 111 9.74 2.76 -3.01
C VAL A 111 11.00 3.24 -3.74
N ALA A 112 12.14 2.60 -3.51
CA ALA A 112 13.40 2.96 -4.17
C ALA A 112 13.32 2.86 -5.70
N VAL A 113 12.55 1.90 -6.22
CA VAL A 113 12.30 1.77 -7.66
C VAL A 113 11.47 2.93 -8.18
N LEU A 114 10.40 3.32 -7.46
CA LEU A 114 9.57 4.46 -7.83
C LEU A 114 10.36 5.77 -7.85
N GLU A 115 11.24 5.99 -6.88
CA GLU A 115 12.11 7.16 -6.79
C GLU A 115 13.07 7.27 -7.98
N SER A 116 13.47 6.16 -8.57
CA SER A 116 14.33 6.11 -9.76
C SER A 116 13.60 6.51 -11.05
N ILE A 117 12.27 6.56 -11.04
CA ILE A 117 11.47 6.86 -12.25
C ILE A 117 11.55 8.35 -12.58
N THR A 118 11.95 8.68 -13.80
CA THR A 118 11.99 10.06 -14.28
C THR A 118 10.61 10.71 -14.27
N GLY A 119 10.48 11.82 -13.53
CA GLY A 119 9.22 12.54 -13.34
C GLY A 119 8.48 12.16 -12.06
N TYR A 120 9.04 11.30 -11.23
CA TYR A 120 8.60 11.11 -9.86
C TYR A 120 8.94 12.33 -9.01
N THR A 121 8.04 12.74 -8.15
CA THR A 121 8.22 13.84 -7.22
C THR A 121 8.08 13.30 -5.80
N SER A 122 9.18 13.28 -5.05
CA SER A 122 9.18 12.92 -3.65
C SER A 122 8.36 13.92 -2.84
N ILE A 123 7.80 13.47 -1.73
CA ILE A 123 7.05 14.31 -0.78
C ILE A 123 7.88 15.50 -0.27
N GLU A 124 9.19 15.33 -0.15
CA GLU A 124 10.12 16.39 0.27
C GLU A 124 10.13 17.57 -0.71
N ASN A 125 9.85 17.32 -1.98
CA ASN A 125 9.83 18.32 -3.04
C ASN A 125 8.44 18.92 -3.29
N TYR A 126 7.46 18.64 -2.41
CA TYR A 126 6.15 19.25 -2.53
C TYR A 126 6.20 20.72 -2.10
N SER A 127 5.46 21.56 -2.81
CA SER A 127 5.31 22.98 -2.47
C SER A 127 4.57 23.19 -1.15
N SER A 128 3.74 22.24 -0.72
CA SER A 128 3.06 22.22 0.57
C SER A 128 3.02 20.80 1.11
N GLN A 129 3.78 20.54 2.16
CA GLN A 129 3.79 19.25 2.84
C GLN A 129 2.57 19.05 3.75
N MET A 130 1.84 20.13 4.08
CA MET A 130 0.67 20.06 4.94
C MET A 130 -0.54 19.36 4.29
N ASP A 131 -0.53 19.23 2.96
CA ASP A 131 -1.58 18.57 2.19
C ASP A 131 -1.21 17.14 1.77
N SER A 132 -0.15 16.58 2.37
CA SER A 132 0.24 15.20 2.17
C SER A 132 -0.61 14.24 2.97
N MET A 133 -0.84 13.05 2.41
CA MET A 133 -1.49 11.95 3.13
C MET A 133 -0.50 11.30 4.12
N PRO A 134 -0.99 10.73 5.23
CA PRO A 134 -0.16 9.88 6.08
C PRO A 134 0.53 8.78 5.25
N ASP A 135 1.81 8.52 5.51
CA ASP A 135 2.63 7.53 4.79
C ASP A 135 2.74 7.73 3.27
N GLU A 136 2.41 8.92 2.78
CA GLU A 136 2.66 9.27 1.39
C GLU A 136 4.16 9.39 1.13
N VAL A 137 4.61 8.81 0.03
CA VAL A 137 6.03 8.78 -0.36
C VAL A 137 6.32 9.81 -1.44
N GLY A 138 5.36 10.01 -2.32
CA GLY A 138 5.49 10.94 -3.43
C GLY A 138 4.40 10.74 -4.47
N ALA A 139 4.55 11.40 -5.60
CA ALA A 139 3.60 11.35 -6.70
C ALA A 139 4.27 11.20 -8.06
N TYR A 140 3.58 10.52 -8.95
CA TYR A 140 3.89 10.48 -10.36
C TYR A 140 2.65 10.90 -11.15
N ARG A 141 2.72 12.06 -11.81
CA ARG A 141 1.59 12.67 -12.53
C ARG A 141 0.34 12.78 -11.64
N ASN A 142 -0.69 11.97 -11.91
CA ASN A 142 -1.97 11.95 -11.20
C ASN A 142 -2.09 10.76 -10.23
N ILE A 143 -1.00 10.07 -9.91
CA ILE A 143 -0.97 9.01 -8.90
C ILE A 143 -0.18 9.52 -7.70
N ARG A 144 -0.75 9.40 -6.51
CA ARG A 144 -0.07 9.61 -5.23
C ARG A 144 0.18 8.26 -4.59
N PHE A 145 1.41 8.02 -4.18
CA PHE A 145 1.82 6.73 -3.62
C PHE A 145 1.84 6.78 -2.11
N VAL A 146 1.11 5.86 -1.51
CA VAL A 146 1.05 5.66 -0.07
C VAL A 146 1.72 4.33 0.26
N LYS A 147 2.67 4.38 1.18
CA LYS A 147 3.42 3.21 1.62
C LYS A 147 2.61 2.39 2.61
N SER A 148 2.54 1.08 2.40
CA SER A 148 1.91 0.15 3.33
C SER A 148 2.66 -1.17 3.37
N THR A 149 2.99 -1.63 4.56
CA THR A 149 3.57 -2.97 4.78
C THR A 149 2.56 -4.09 4.50
N ASN A 150 1.26 -3.75 4.47
CA ASN A 150 0.19 -4.67 4.13
C ASN A 150 -0.02 -4.83 2.61
N ALA A 151 0.74 -4.11 1.76
CA ALA A 151 0.67 -4.31 0.31
C ALA A 151 1.04 -5.77 -0.04
N LYS A 152 0.30 -6.36 -0.99
CA LYS A 152 0.46 -7.79 -1.29
C LYS A 152 1.76 -8.07 -2.00
N VAL A 153 2.52 -9.00 -1.44
CA VAL A 153 3.72 -9.57 -2.06
C VAL A 153 3.44 -11.02 -2.45
N PHE A 154 3.81 -11.41 -3.64
CA PHE A 154 3.80 -12.79 -4.11
C PHE A 154 5.24 -13.26 -4.17
N THR A 155 5.71 -13.86 -3.09
CA THR A 155 7.05 -14.41 -2.99
C THR A 155 7.27 -15.47 -4.05
N ASP A 156 8.38 -15.39 -4.78
CA ASP A 156 8.69 -16.30 -5.90
C ASP A 156 7.61 -16.34 -7.02
N GLY A 157 6.75 -15.32 -7.08
CA GLY A 157 5.60 -15.28 -7.99
C GLY A 157 5.94 -14.95 -9.44
N GLY A 158 7.15 -14.48 -9.71
CA GLY A 158 7.60 -14.03 -11.02
C GLY A 158 8.50 -15.05 -11.72
N ALA A 159 9.20 -14.60 -12.76
CA ALA A 159 10.19 -15.39 -13.47
C ALA A 159 11.59 -15.24 -12.87
N SER A 160 12.48 -16.18 -13.15
CA SER A 160 13.89 -16.11 -12.79
C SER A 160 14.65 -15.11 -13.65
N GLY A 161 15.75 -14.57 -13.12
CA GLY A 161 16.72 -13.79 -13.88
C GLY A 161 16.21 -12.42 -14.32
N GLY A 162 16.08 -11.49 -13.42
CA GLY A 162 15.80 -10.07 -13.71
C GLY A 162 16.89 -9.16 -13.14
N SER A 163 17.04 -7.97 -13.72
CA SER A 163 17.90 -6.93 -13.17
C SER A 163 17.10 -6.05 -12.21
N ASN A 164 17.68 -5.77 -11.05
CA ASN A 164 17.09 -4.91 -10.01
C ASN A 164 15.77 -5.41 -9.41
N VAL A 165 15.39 -6.66 -9.62
CA VAL A 165 14.24 -7.29 -8.98
C VAL A 165 14.62 -7.84 -7.61
N ILE A 166 13.71 -7.78 -6.67
CA ILE A 166 13.88 -8.38 -5.35
C ILE A 166 13.49 -9.85 -5.46
N SER A 167 14.26 -10.72 -4.84
CA SER A 167 13.97 -12.15 -4.73
C SER A 167 14.33 -12.60 -3.33
N THR A 168 13.33 -12.90 -2.52
CA THR A 168 13.53 -13.34 -1.13
C THR A 168 14.15 -14.73 -1.05
N THR A 169 13.82 -15.61 -1.99
CA THR A 169 14.36 -16.99 -2.05
C THR A 169 15.61 -17.11 -2.90
N GLY A 170 15.90 -16.10 -3.74
CA GLY A 170 17.00 -16.11 -4.70
C GLY A 170 16.75 -16.95 -5.96
N THR A 171 15.53 -17.45 -6.16
CA THR A 171 15.16 -18.28 -7.32
C THR A 171 14.38 -17.48 -8.36
N ASN A 172 13.25 -16.93 -7.99
CA ASN A 172 12.41 -16.13 -8.88
C ASN A 172 12.19 -14.74 -8.30
N ALA A 173 11.71 -13.83 -9.12
CA ALA A 173 11.37 -12.48 -8.68
C ALA A 173 10.13 -12.48 -7.76
N ASP A 174 10.18 -11.68 -6.72
CA ASP A 174 9.01 -11.37 -5.92
C ASP A 174 8.15 -10.35 -6.66
N VAL A 175 6.84 -10.60 -6.76
CA VAL A 175 5.91 -9.72 -7.47
C VAL A 175 5.09 -8.94 -6.46
N TYR A 176 5.18 -7.62 -6.54
CA TYR A 176 4.46 -6.69 -5.69
C TYR A 176 3.21 -6.18 -6.39
N ALA A 177 2.07 -6.20 -5.70
CA ALA A 177 0.85 -5.56 -6.18
C ALA A 177 0.84 -4.09 -5.73
N THR A 178 0.65 -3.18 -6.68
CA THR A 178 0.61 -1.72 -6.48
C THR A 178 -0.70 -1.16 -6.96
#